data_e3a5c9b4cf0180032db390ea061f13a4
#
_entry.id   e3a5c9b4cf0180032db390ea061f13a4
#
_cell.length_a   1.000
_cell.length_b   1.000
_cell.length_c   1.000
_cell.angle_alpha   90.00
_cell.angle_beta   90.00
_cell.angle_gamma   90.00
#
_symmetry.space_group_name_H-M   'P 1'
#
loop_
_entity.id
_entity.type
_entity.pdbx_description
1 polymer ?
#
loop_
_entity_poly.entity_id
_entity_poly.type
_entity_poly.pdbx_seq_one_letter_code
_entity_poly.pdbx_strand_id
1 'polypeptide(L)'
;MSQMVACVVLIRAIPGDVPALARRIAGIDGVAEVYSVSGDYDLIAIVRVKEYERIAEIVTEEIAQIQGIERTTTLTAFRVYSKQDLGTAWDMFD
;
A
#
# COMPACT_ATOMS: atom_id res chain seq x y z
N MET A 1 6.74 21.22 -4.71
CA MET A 1 6.02 20.32 -3.83
C MET A 1 6.23 18.89 -4.27
N SER A 2 6.70 18.05 -3.38
CA SER A 2 6.94 16.66 -3.74
C SER A 2 5.62 15.92 -3.80
N GLN A 3 5.41 15.21 -4.90
CA GLN A 3 4.25 14.35 -5.05
C GLN A 3 4.65 12.93 -4.73
N MET A 4 3.81 12.27 -3.95
CA MET A 4 4.00 10.87 -3.64
C MET A 4 3.23 10.02 -4.63
N VAL A 5 3.83 8.90 -5.00
CA VAL A 5 3.17 7.88 -5.79
C VAL A 5 2.62 6.86 -4.82
N ALA A 6 1.39 6.42 -5.04
CA ALA A 6 0.74 5.49 -4.14
C ALA A 6 0.24 4.26 -4.89
N CYS A 7 0.23 3.14 -4.19
CA CYS A 7 -0.46 1.96 -4.67
C CYS A 7 -1.09 1.22 -3.49
N VAL A 8 -2.04 0.36 -3.82
CA VAL A 8 -2.72 -0.49 -2.86
C VAL A 8 -2.39 -1.92 -3.23
N VAL A 9 -1.85 -2.67 -2.28
CA VAL A 9 -1.51 -4.07 -2.51
C VAL A 9 -2.49 -4.93 -1.71
N LEU A 10 -3.30 -5.69 -2.44
CA LEU A 10 -4.24 -6.64 -1.84
C LEU A 10 -3.52 -7.96 -1.68
N ILE A 11 -3.53 -8.50 -0.47
CA ILE A 11 -2.70 -9.65 -0.13
C ILE A 11 -3.59 -10.79 0.38
N ARG A 12 -3.45 -11.94 -0.26
CA ARG A 12 -4.07 -13.15 0.22
C ARG A 12 -3.02 -13.98 0.90
N ALA A 13 -3.25 -14.29 2.18
CA ALA A 13 -2.29 -15.03 2.99
C ALA A 13 -2.57 -16.51 2.96
N ILE A 14 -1.50 -17.30 3.08
CA ILE A 14 -1.62 -18.71 3.39
C ILE A 14 -2.06 -18.81 4.85
N PRO A 15 -2.91 -19.78 5.24
CA PRO A 15 -3.30 -19.91 6.63
C PRO A 15 -2.09 -20.00 7.55
N GLY A 16 -2.10 -19.20 8.62
CA GLY A 16 -0.99 -19.10 9.54
C GLY A 16 -1.11 -17.85 10.40
N ASP A 17 0.03 -17.29 10.78
CA ASP A 17 0.07 -16.10 11.64
C ASP A 17 -0.06 -14.83 10.82
N VAL A 18 -1.29 -14.44 10.54
CA VAL A 18 -1.59 -13.23 9.76
C VAL A 18 -1.07 -11.97 10.46
N PRO A 19 -1.22 -11.80 11.79
CA PRO A 19 -0.64 -10.62 12.46
C PRO A 19 0.88 -10.50 12.29
N ALA A 20 1.61 -11.59 12.35
CA ALA A 20 3.06 -11.55 12.14
C ALA A 20 3.39 -11.14 10.72
N LEU A 21 2.64 -11.66 9.74
CA LEU A 21 2.81 -11.30 8.33
C LEU A 21 2.55 -9.80 8.14
N ALA A 22 1.48 -9.30 8.73
CA ALA A 22 1.13 -7.89 8.64
C ALA A 22 2.23 -6.99 9.20
N ARG A 23 2.83 -7.37 10.33
CA ARG A 23 3.93 -6.60 10.92
C ARG A 23 5.15 -6.59 10.03
N ARG A 24 5.47 -7.71 9.37
CA ARG A 24 6.61 -7.78 8.48
C ARG A 24 6.41 -6.87 7.27
N ILE A 25 5.22 -6.87 6.70
CA ILE A 25 4.90 -6.01 5.57
C ILE A 25 4.94 -4.55 6.00
N ALA A 26 4.39 -4.23 7.16
CA ALA A 26 4.38 -2.86 7.69
C ALA A 26 5.78 -2.34 7.96
N GLY A 27 6.76 -3.22 8.17
CA GLY A 27 8.15 -2.83 8.38
C GLY A 27 8.92 -2.49 7.11
N ILE A 28 8.32 -2.70 5.94
CA ILE A 28 8.99 -2.39 4.67
C ILE A 28 8.98 -0.87 4.47
N ASP A 29 10.14 -0.31 4.13
CA ASP A 29 10.25 1.12 3.86
C ASP A 29 9.42 1.48 2.63
N GLY A 30 8.49 2.41 2.79
CA GLY A 30 7.55 2.80 1.74
C GLY A 30 6.14 2.28 1.96
N VAL A 31 5.96 1.31 2.84
CA VAL A 31 4.63 0.87 3.25
C VAL A 31 4.14 1.80 4.35
N ALA A 32 3.06 2.53 4.07
CA ALA A 32 2.53 3.52 5.01
C ALA A 32 1.71 2.85 6.11
N GLU A 33 0.90 1.87 5.73
CA GLU A 33 0.05 1.15 6.70
C GLU A 33 -0.39 -0.17 6.09
N VAL A 34 -0.79 -1.07 6.97
CA VAL A 34 -1.34 -2.37 6.57
C VAL A 34 -2.62 -2.59 7.36
N TYR A 35 -3.67 -2.95 6.65
CA TYR A 35 -4.96 -3.26 7.24
C TYR A 35 -5.24 -4.75 7.17
N SER A 36 -5.74 -5.30 8.25
CA SER A 36 -6.33 -6.63 8.25
C SER A 36 -7.80 -6.47 7.87
N VAL A 37 -8.26 -7.25 6.90
CA VAL A 37 -9.59 -7.06 6.32
C VAL A 37 -10.32 -8.40 6.22
N SER A 38 -11.63 -8.30 6.05
CA SER A 38 -12.45 -9.46 5.75
C SER A 38 -12.74 -9.49 4.25
N GLY A 39 -13.11 -10.66 3.74
CA GLY A 39 -13.45 -10.83 2.32
C GLY A 39 -12.46 -11.72 1.61
N ASP A 40 -12.25 -11.45 0.33
CA ASP A 40 -11.41 -12.30 -0.52
C ASP A 40 -9.92 -12.15 -0.22
N TYR A 41 -9.52 -11.09 0.46
CA TYR A 41 -8.13 -10.81 0.82
C TYR A 41 -8.00 -10.72 2.32
N ASP A 42 -6.81 -10.96 2.81
CA ASP A 42 -6.54 -10.96 4.26
C ASP A 42 -5.94 -9.64 4.72
N LEU A 43 -5.10 -9.03 3.88
CA LEU A 43 -4.42 -7.80 4.22
C LEU A 43 -4.47 -6.83 3.04
N ILE A 44 -4.44 -5.54 3.37
CA ILE A 44 -4.29 -4.48 2.38
C ILE A 44 -3.13 -3.61 2.85
N ALA A 45 -2.11 -3.48 2.00
CA ALA A 45 -0.98 -2.62 2.27
C ALA A 45 -1.10 -1.34 1.44
N ILE A 46 -0.94 -0.21 2.11
CA ILE A 46 -0.93 1.09 1.44
C ILE A 46 0.54 1.48 1.29
N VAL A 47 0.97 1.69 0.04
CA VAL A 47 2.34 2.05 -0.28
C VAL A 47 2.36 3.49 -0.75
N ARG A 48 3.25 4.31 -0.15
CA ARG A 48 3.46 5.70 -0.59
C ARG A 48 4.95 5.94 -0.69
N VAL A 49 5.39 6.27 -1.89
CA VAL A 49 6.82 6.46 -2.18
C VAL A 49 7.01 7.66 -3.09
N LYS A 50 8.22 8.17 -3.16
CA LYS A 50 8.54 9.33 -4.02
C LYS A 50 8.75 8.90 -5.46
N GLU A 51 9.34 7.72 -5.67
CA GLU A 51 9.73 7.26 -6.99
C GLU A 51 8.86 6.07 -7.40
N TYR A 52 8.35 6.11 -8.62
CA TYR A 52 7.51 5.04 -9.14
C TYR A 52 8.23 3.68 -9.12
N GLU A 53 9.53 3.70 -9.43
CA GLU A 53 10.34 2.48 -9.44
C GLU A 53 10.37 1.78 -8.08
N ARG A 54 10.22 2.52 -7.00
CA ARG A 54 10.21 1.94 -5.67
C ARG A 54 9.00 1.04 -5.46
N ILE A 55 7.88 1.31 -6.14
CA ILE A 55 6.71 0.44 -6.06
C ILE A 55 7.05 -0.96 -6.59
N ALA A 56 7.74 -1.00 -7.73
CA ALA A 56 8.14 -2.29 -8.30
C ALA A 56 9.06 -3.06 -7.35
N GLU A 57 10.02 -2.39 -6.73
CA GLU A 57 10.92 -3.04 -5.78
C GLU A 57 10.14 -3.61 -4.59
N ILE A 58 9.22 -2.83 -4.02
CA ILE A 58 8.44 -3.28 -2.88
C ILE A 58 7.60 -4.50 -3.24
N VAL A 59 6.89 -4.43 -4.35
CA VAL A 59 5.94 -5.48 -4.73
C VAL A 59 6.66 -6.73 -5.22
N THR A 60 7.64 -6.57 -6.12
CA THR A 60 8.25 -7.72 -6.78
C THR A 60 9.44 -8.29 -6.04
N GLU A 61 10.10 -7.51 -5.19
CA GLU A 61 11.30 -7.97 -4.49
C GLU A 61 11.07 -8.14 -2.99
N GLU A 62 10.44 -7.19 -2.34
CA GLU A 62 10.31 -7.25 -0.88
C GLU A 62 9.08 -8.02 -0.43
N ILE A 63 7.90 -7.67 -0.94
CA ILE A 63 6.67 -8.38 -0.55
C ILE A 63 6.68 -9.81 -1.12
N ALA A 64 7.10 -9.97 -2.36
CA ALA A 64 7.07 -11.26 -3.02
C ALA A 64 7.96 -12.30 -2.34
N GLN A 65 8.97 -11.86 -1.60
CA GLN A 65 9.89 -12.80 -0.91
C GLN A 65 9.43 -13.18 0.49
N ILE A 66 8.37 -12.56 0.97
CA ILE A 66 7.86 -12.88 2.31
C ILE A 66 7.08 -14.19 2.25
N GLN A 67 7.45 -15.12 3.14
CA GLN A 67 6.73 -16.37 3.26
C GLN A 67 5.37 -16.12 3.90
N GLY A 68 4.37 -16.91 3.49
CA GLY A 68 3.02 -16.78 4.02
C GLY A 68 2.08 -16.03 3.10
N ILE A 69 2.55 -15.56 1.96
CA ILE A 69 1.72 -14.89 0.98
C ILE A 69 1.36 -15.87 -0.13
N GLU A 70 0.06 -16.03 -0.36
CA GLU A 70 -0.45 -16.87 -1.45
C GLU A 70 -0.42 -16.11 -2.77
N ARG A 71 -0.92 -14.86 -2.74
CA ARG A 71 -0.97 -14.05 -3.94
C ARG A 71 -1.17 -12.58 -3.59
N THR A 72 -0.76 -11.71 -4.48
CA THR A 72 -0.97 -10.28 -4.34
C THR A 72 -1.62 -9.73 -5.60
N THR A 73 -2.38 -8.64 -5.41
CA THR A 73 -2.92 -7.85 -6.51
C THR A 73 -2.56 -6.40 -6.22
N THR A 74 -1.89 -5.75 -7.15
CA THR A 74 -1.44 -4.37 -6.95
C THR A 74 -2.31 -3.43 -7.77
N LEU A 75 -2.87 -2.42 -7.10
CA LEU A 75 -3.66 -1.39 -7.74
C LEU A 75 -2.87 -0.08 -7.64
N THR A 76 -2.43 0.42 -8.78
CA THR A 76 -1.70 1.69 -8.81
C THR A 76 -2.70 2.84 -8.76
N ALA A 77 -2.47 3.78 -7.84
CA ALA A 77 -3.33 4.94 -7.72
C ALA A 77 -2.94 5.97 -8.78
N PHE A 78 -3.92 6.43 -9.55
CA PHE A 78 -3.69 7.51 -10.49
C PHE A 78 -3.71 8.86 -9.80
N ARG A 79 -4.65 9.05 -8.86
CA ARG A 79 -4.82 10.30 -8.15
C ARG A 79 -5.28 10.02 -6.73
N VAL A 80 -4.93 10.94 -5.84
CA VAL A 80 -5.37 10.89 -4.47
C VAL A 80 -6.33 12.06 -4.24
N TYR A 81 -7.49 11.75 -3.72
CA TYR A 81 -8.48 12.76 -3.35
C TYR A 81 -8.63 12.72 -1.85
N SER A 82 -8.48 13.88 -1.23
CA SER A 82 -8.60 13.98 0.22
C SER A 82 -9.30 15.29 0.57
N LYS A 83 -9.76 15.35 1.80
CA LYS A 83 -10.37 16.57 2.31
C LYS A 83 -9.40 17.73 2.29
N GLN A 84 -8.13 17.44 2.54
CA GLN A 84 -7.08 18.44 2.54
C GLN A 84 -6.85 19.02 1.14
N ASP A 85 -6.87 18.16 0.12
CA ASP A 85 -6.73 18.60 -1.26
C ASP A 85 -7.93 19.45 -1.69
N LEU A 86 -9.12 19.08 -1.27
CA LEU A 86 -10.31 19.87 -1.55
C LEU A 86 -10.23 21.25 -0.90
N GLY A 87 -9.72 21.30 0.34
CA GLY A 87 -9.52 22.56 1.03
C GLY A 87 -8.57 23.47 0.28
N THR A 88 -7.47 22.92 -0.19
CA THR A 88 -6.50 23.67 -0.98
C THR A 88 -7.13 24.20 -2.27
N ALA A 89 -7.92 23.37 -2.93
CA ALA A 89 -8.60 23.78 -4.16
C ALA A 89 -9.60 24.90 -3.90
N TRP A 90 -10.34 24.84 -2.81
CA TRP A 90 -11.27 25.90 -2.44
C TRP A 90 -10.54 27.21 -2.16
N ASP A 91 -9.40 27.13 -1.48
CA ASP A 91 -8.61 28.32 -1.19
C ASP A 91 -8.12 29.00 -2.47
N MET A 92 -7.87 28.23 -3.53
CA MET A 92 -7.44 28.79 -4.80
C MET A 92 -8.55 29.57 -5.50
N PHE A 93 -9.80 29.27 -5.21
CA PHE A 93 -10.92 29.96 -5.85
C PHE A 93 -11.45 31.14 -5.04
N ASP A 94 -11.01 31.25 -3.80
CA ASP A 94 -11.36 32.38 -2.97
C ASP A 94 -10.40 33.54 -3.21
#